data_6d873f42c2a88d070a994fe80ffbc1b5
#
_entry.id   6d873f42c2a88d070a994fe80ffbc1b5
#
_cell.length_a   1.000
_cell.length_b   1.000
_cell.length_c   1.000
_cell.angle_alpha   90.00
_cell.angle_beta   90.00
_cell.angle_gamma   90.00
#
_symmetry.space_group_name_H-M   'P 1'
#
loop_
_entity.id
_entity.type
_entity.pdbx_description
1 polymer ?
#
loop_
_entity_poly.entity_id
_entity_poly.type
_entity_poly.pdbx_seq_one_letter_code
_entity_poly.pdbx_strand_id
1 'polypeptide(L)'
;MNDQPAVISPPMPRRTMLAAALAAVVVPLSGCGGSAGEAASVAPRESVTLPASGRPSASPEGLTPESPAQDLPAPDEAIPKDPKRLADALTRTAGRLRDAIDDWRRTGDPAKGEAPEPVVLLSLYEQRVYRHLARNPAVASRTYGKLPKDMVARARDNVTAIRDLLSLAHPVSGPIKIKVESPEPADALLADFRRAERRFGVEWEVLAAVMLVETKFGRVRSPSYVGARGPMQFMPGTWKAYGMGGDIDDTGDALLAAANYLHASGAPGDYRRALYAYNHSQAYVDAVLLHARQMKRDIRNYYAYYTWQVYVITTKGERRLTGP
;
A
#
# COMPACT_ATOMS: atom_id res chain seq x y z
N MET A 1 45.66 16.93 17.49
CA MET A 1 45.73 17.20 16.05
C MET A 1 45.00 16.06 15.37
N ASN A 2 43.71 16.25 15.09
CA ASN A 2 42.86 15.29 14.40
C ASN A 2 42.58 15.85 13.01
N ASP A 3 43.30 15.34 12.04
CA ASP A 3 42.99 15.56 10.61
C ASP A 3 41.84 14.66 10.21
N GLN A 4 40.65 15.23 10.07
CA GLN A 4 39.56 14.60 9.31
C GLN A 4 39.60 15.10 7.87
N PRO A 5 39.56 14.23 6.85
CA PRO A 5 39.51 14.69 5.47
C PRO A 5 38.12 15.30 5.18
N ALA A 6 38.13 16.47 4.56
CA ALA A 6 36.96 17.17 4.07
C ALA A 6 36.22 16.34 3.03
N VAL A 7 34.94 16.04 3.27
CA VAL A 7 34.03 15.43 2.31
C VAL A 7 33.67 16.49 1.27
N ILE A 8 34.31 16.41 0.09
CA ILE A 8 33.97 17.23 -1.07
C ILE A 8 32.71 16.64 -1.71
N SER A 9 31.58 17.32 -1.56
CA SER A 9 30.37 16.99 -2.27
C SER A 9 30.50 17.28 -3.77
N PRO A 10 30.25 16.32 -4.68
CA PRO A 10 30.28 16.59 -6.11
C PRO A 10 29.09 17.49 -6.51
N PRO A 11 29.25 18.39 -7.51
CA PRO A 11 28.19 19.24 -8.00
C PRO A 11 27.12 18.41 -8.71
N MET A 12 25.85 18.62 -8.36
CA MET A 12 24.70 17.94 -8.96
C MET A 12 24.58 18.29 -10.46
N PRO A 13 24.41 17.30 -11.34
CA PRO A 13 23.99 17.57 -12.71
C PRO A 13 22.52 18.04 -12.71
N ARG A 14 22.26 19.25 -13.21
CA ARG A 14 20.93 19.74 -13.52
C ARG A 14 20.35 18.92 -14.68
N ARG A 15 19.73 17.79 -14.40
CA ARG A 15 18.85 17.07 -15.33
C ARG A 15 17.52 16.86 -14.65
N THR A 16 16.49 17.39 -15.28
CA THR A 16 15.07 17.28 -14.95
C THR A 16 14.72 15.80 -14.78
N MET A 17 14.68 15.30 -13.54
CA MET A 17 14.13 13.98 -13.22
C MET A 17 12.63 14.15 -13.12
N LEU A 18 11.91 13.61 -14.10
CA LEU A 18 10.47 13.48 -14.05
C LEU A 18 10.16 12.40 -12.99
N ALA A 19 9.55 12.81 -11.92
CA ALA A 19 9.21 11.96 -10.80
C ALA A 19 8.10 10.97 -11.19
N ALA A 20 8.34 9.70 -10.93
CA ALA A 20 7.35 8.65 -11.08
C ALA A 20 6.71 8.33 -9.74
N ALA A 21 5.66 9.08 -9.38
CA ALA A 21 4.74 8.59 -8.37
C ALA A 21 3.94 7.44 -8.99
N LEU A 22 4.02 6.26 -8.42
CA LEU A 22 3.23 5.10 -8.87
C LEU A 22 1.77 5.22 -8.45
N ALA A 23 1.01 6.02 -9.19
CA ALA A 23 -0.26 5.53 -9.66
C ALA A 23 0.12 4.67 -10.87
N ALA A 24 0.05 3.34 -10.74
CA ALA A 24 0.59 2.37 -11.66
C ALA A 24 0.39 2.73 -13.13
N VAL A 25 1.47 2.99 -13.86
CA VAL A 25 1.45 3.40 -15.26
C VAL A 25 2.15 2.34 -16.10
N VAL A 26 1.41 1.73 -17.01
CA VAL A 26 1.91 0.81 -18.03
C VAL A 26 1.91 1.50 -19.39
N VAL A 27 3.04 1.47 -20.08
CA VAL A 27 3.21 1.94 -21.45
C VAL A 27 2.77 0.86 -22.45
N PRO A 28 2.03 1.16 -23.50
CA PRO A 28 1.82 0.24 -24.60
C PRO A 28 3.06 0.18 -25.51
N LEU A 29 3.65 -0.99 -25.65
CA LEU A 29 4.53 -1.30 -26.79
C LEU A 29 3.62 -1.70 -27.97
N SER A 30 3.54 -0.85 -28.98
CA SER A 30 2.98 -1.19 -30.28
C SER A 30 3.96 -2.12 -30.99
N GLY A 31 3.53 -3.36 -31.19
CA GLY A 31 4.21 -4.36 -32.02
C GLY A 31 3.16 -5.05 -32.91
N CYS A 32 3.23 -4.77 -34.21
CA CYS A 32 2.42 -5.39 -35.27
C CYS A 32 2.83 -6.84 -35.52
N GLY A 33 1.83 -7.64 -35.98
CA GLY A 33 2.05 -8.88 -36.77
C GLY A 33 1.43 -10.12 -36.13
N GLY A 34 0.32 -10.63 -36.56
CA GLY A 34 0.07 -11.41 -37.74
C GLY A 34 -0.43 -12.81 -37.40
N SER A 35 -1.70 -13.07 -37.74
CA SER A 35 -2.37 -14.29 -38.27
C SER A 35 -2.44 -15.61 -37.45
N ALA A 36 -3.63 -15.99 -37.07
CA ALA A 36 -4.54 -17.04 -37.67
C ALA A 36 -4.21 -18.51 -37.37
N GLY A 37 -5.26 -19.23 -36.99
CA GLY A 37 -5.38 -20.71 -36.96
C GLY A 37 -6.13 -21.18 -35.74
N GLU A 38 -7.32 -21.34 -35.81
CA GLU A 38 -8.31 -22.36 -36.21
C GLU A 38 -8.66 -23.38 -35.12
N ALA A 39 -9.93 -23.63 -35.04
CA ALA A 39 -10.74 -24.31 -34.06
C ALA A 39 -10.52 -25.83 -33.93
N ALA A 40 -10.87 -26.38 -32.77
CA ALA A 40 -11.60 -27.65 -32.69
C ALA A 40 -12.36 -27.81 -31.37
N SER A 41 -13.65 -27.91 -31.54
CA SER A 41 -14.68 -28.40 -30.64
C SER A 41 -14.47 -29.87 -30.29
N VAL A 42 -14.87 -30.31 -29.08
CA VAL A 42 -15.75 -31.45 -28.79
C VAL A 42 -16.09 -31.51 -27.29
N ALA A 43 -17.38 -31.47 -26.97
CA ALA A 43 -18.01 -32.04 -25.77
C ALA A 43 -18.68 -33.38 -26.25
N PRO A 44 -19.44 -34.20 -25.48
CA PRO A 44 -19.88 -34.12 -24.08
C PRO A 44 -19.96 -35.48 -23.32
N ARG A 45 -20.47 -35.41 -22.04
CA ARG A 45 -21.23 -36.44 -21.28
C ARG A 45 -20.47 -37.62 -20.64
N GLU A 46 -20.71 -37.85 -19.35
CA GLU A 46 -21.83 -38.68 -18.85
C GLU A 46 -22.04 -38.52 -17.33
N SER A 47 -23.32 -38.62 -16.98
CA SER A 47 -23.87 -38.62 -15.64
C SER A 47 -23.86 -40.05 -15.07
N VAL A 48 -23.58 -40.23 -13.78
CA VAL A 48 -23.95 -41.45 -13.03
C VAL A 48 -24.59 -41.08 -11.70
N THR A 49 -25.71 -41.70 -11.47
CA THR A 49 -26.72 -41.52 -10.44
C THR A 49 -26.34 -42.22 -9.13
N LEU A 50 -26.87 -41.67 -8.02
CA LEU A 50 -26.88 -42.13 -6.61
C LEU A 50 -27.36 -43.58 -6.42
N PRO A 51 -27.13 -44.20 -5.25
CA PRO A 51 -28.26 -44.33 -4.34
C PRO A 51 -28.01 -43.96 -2.88
N ALA A 52 -29.12 -43.59 -2.24
CA ALA A 52 -29.27 -43.27 -0.83
C ALA A 52 -29.37 -44.53 0.05
N SER A 53 -28.89 -44.46 1.27
CA SER A 53 -29.61 -44.87 2.49
C SER A 53 -28.68 -45.01 3.68
N GLY A 54 -29.11 -44.51 4.86
CA GLY A 54 -28.53 -44.89 6.14
C GLY A 54 -28.37 -43.78 7.16
N ARG A 55 -29.48 -43.37 7.78
CA ARG A 55 -29.42 -42.76 9.11
C ARG A 55 -29.24 -43.88 10.14
N PRO A 56 -28.41 -43.73 11.22
CA PRO A 56 -29.03 -43.35 12.48
C PRO A 56 -28.19 -42.50 13.45
N SER A 57 -28.93 -41.89 14.32
CA SER A 57 -28.71 -41.66 15.74
C SER A 57 -27.84 -40.50 16.19
N ALA A 58 -28.52 -39.55 16.82
CA ALA A 58 -28.02 -38.42 17.57
C ALA A 58 -27.17 -38.85 18.78
N SER A 59 -26.07 -38.12 19.00
CA SER A 59 -25.42 -37.98 20.30
C SER A 59 -25.19 -36.52 20.60
N PRO A 60 -25.21 -36.06 21.87
CA PRO A 60 -25.51 -34.69 22.22
C PRO A 60 -24.39 -33.73 21.84
N GLU A 61 -24.78 -32.66 21.21
CA GLU A 61 -24.00 -31.51 20.91
C GLU A 61 -23.40 -30.89 22.19
N GLY A 62 -22.09 -31.01 22.31
CA GLY A 62 -21.33 -30.10 23.13
C GLY A 62 -21.46 -28.71 22.57
N LEU A 63 -22.16 -27.81 23.24
CA LEU A 63 -22.20 -26.39 22.96
C LEU A 63 -20.80 -25.81 23.10
N THR A 64 -20.01 -25.86 22.04
CA THR A 64 -18.94 -24.87 21.85
C THR A 64 -19.63 -23.52 21.69
N PRO A 65 -19.29 -22.50 22.48
CA PRO A 65 -19.81 -21.17 22.23
C PRO A 65 -19.32 -20.74 20.85
N GLU A 66 -20.23 -20.75 19.89
CA GLU A 66 -20.04 -20.15 18.58
C GLU A 66 -19.74 -18.67 18.84
N SER A 67 -18.45 -18.31 18.75
CA SER A 67 -18.05 -16.91 18.76
C SER A 67 -18.86 -16.24 17.67
N PRO A 68 -19.61 -15.15 17.93
CA PRO A 68 -20.46 -14.55 16.91
C PRO A 68 -19.58 -14.27 15.69
N ALA A 69 -19.90 -14.93 14.57
CA ALA A 69 -19.22 -14.73 13.32
C ALA A 69 -19.26 -13.22 13.06
N GLN A 70 -18.12 -12.55 13.23
CA GLN A 70 -18.03 -11.11 13.03
C GLN A 70 -18.41 -10.87 11.57
N ASP A 71 -19.48 -10.13 11.35
CA ASP A 71 -19.99 -9.79 10.02
C ASP A 71 -18.99 -8.86 9.32
N LEU A 72 -17.94 -9.49 8.75
CA LEU A 72 -16.83 -8.78 8.09
C LEU A 72 -17.33 -8.19 6.76
N PRO A 73 -16.86 -6.99 6.38
CA PRO A 73 -17.23 -6.41 5.11
C PRO A 73 -16.75 -7.28 3.94
N ALA A 74 -17.60 -7.53 2.96
CA ALA A 74 -17.21 -8.17 1.74
C ALA A 74 -16.14 -7.32 1.00
N PRO A 75 -15.23 -7.93 0.20
CA PRO A 75 -14.18 -7.21 -0.51
C PRO A 75 -14.68 -6.09 -1.43
N ASP A 76 -15.90 -6.19 -1.92
CA ASP A 76 -16.57 -5.23 -2.81
C ASP A 76 -17.82 -4.60 -2.17
N GLU A 77 -18.01 -4.76 -0.86
CA GLU A 77 -19.15 -4.19 -0.14
C GLU A 77 -19.40 -2.73 -0.50
N ALA A 78 -20.67 -2.38 -0.71
CA ALA A 78 -21.06 -1.05 -1.18
C ALA A 78 -20.70 0.05 -0.17
N ILE A 79 -20.05 1.10 -0.64
CA ILE A 79 -19.76 2.28 0.18
C ILE A 79 -21.02 3.16 0.26
N PRO A 80 -21.53 3.51 1.46
CA PRO A 80 -22.67 4.39 1.62
C PRO A 80 -22.42 5.75 0.96
N LYS A 81 -23.45 6.29 0.28
CA LYS A 81 -23.39 7.63 -0.34
C LYS A 81 -23.80 8.74 0.63
N ASP A 82 -24.64 8.41 1.61
CA ASP A 82 -25.10 9.35 2.63
C ASP A 82 -23.99 9.67 3.63
N PRO A 83 -23.69 10.96 3.91
CA PRO A 83 -22.58 11.36 4.77
C PRO A 83 -22.65 10.84 6.21
N LYS A 84 -23.87 10.69 6.77
CA LYS A 84 -24.01 10.15 8.13
C LYS A 84 -23.74 8.65 8.15
N ARG A 85 -24.37 7.89 7.26
CA ARG A 85 -24.12 6.45 7.12
C ARG A 85 -22.66 6.15 6.84
N LEU A 86 -22.01 7.00 6.03
CA LEU A 86 -20.58 6.88 5.72
C LEU A 86 -19.71 7.12 6.97
N ALA A 87 -20.03 8.14 7.78
CA ALA A 87 -19.33 8.39 9.04
C ALA A 87 -19.54 7.25 10.04
N ASP A 88 -20.76 6.75 10.18
CA ASP A 88 -21.08 5.62 11.05
C ASP A 88 -20.33 4.35 10.60
N ALA A 89 -20.29 4.05 9.29
CA ALA A 89 -19.56 2.91 8.74
C ALA A 89 -18.06 3.04 9.00
N LEU A 90 -17.46 4.20 8.71
CA LEU A 90 -16.04 4.45 8.95
C LEU A 90 -15.68 4.33 10.43
N THR A 91 -16.54 4.83 11.33
CA THR A 91 -16.31 4.77 12.78
C THR A 91 -16.32 3.32 13.27
N ARG A 92 -17.32 2.53 12.88
CA ARG A 92 -17.39 1.11 13.23
C ARG A 92 -16.20 0.32 12.66
N THR A 93 -15.89 0.54 11.39
CA THR A 93 -14.76 -0.13 10.74
C THR A 93 -13.44 0.18 11.43
N ALA A 94 -13.18 1.45 11.75
CA ALA A 94 -11.95 1.87 12.43
C ALA A 94 -11.81 1.27 13.84
N GLY A 95 -12.90 1.16 14.59
CA GLY A 95 -12.92 0.48 15.91
C GLY A 95 -12.56 -0.99 15.78
N ARG A 96 -13.31 -1.72 14.94
CA ARG A 96 -13.08 -3.15 14.69
C ARG A 96 -11.70 -3.46 14.12
N LEU A 97 -11.20 -2.60 13.21
CA LEU A 97 -9.86 -2.75 12.66
C LEU A 97 -8.77 -2.60 13.74
N ARG A 98 -8.95 -1.64 14.65
CA ARG A 98 -8.03 -1.47 15.79
C ARG A 98 -7.99 -2.74 16.64
N ASP A 99 -9.15 -3.28 16.99
CA ASP A 99 -9.26 -4.48 17.82
C ASP A 99 -8.64 -5.69 17.10
N ALA A 100 -8.91 -5.86 15.80
CA ALA A 100 -8.34 -6.94 14.99
C ALA A 100 -6.81 -6.84 14.86
N ILE A 101 -6.26 -5.63 14.73
CA ILE A 101 -4.81 -5.42 14.70
C ILE A 101 -4.18 -5.72 16.07
N ASP A 102 -4.82 -5.30 17.18
CA ASP A 102 -4.32 -5.59 18.51
C ASP A 102 -4.35 -7.09 18.81
N ASP A 103 -5.38 -7.78 18.33
CA ASP A 103 -5.46 -9.24 18.44
C ASP A 103 -4.37 -9.93 17.63
N TRP A 104 -4.17 -9.55 16.36
CA TRP A 104 -3.09 -10.07 15.52
C TRP A 104 -1.72 -9.87 16.15
N ARG A 105 -1.45 -8.69 16.70
CA ARG A 105 -0.17 -8.37 17.35
C ARG A 105 0.05 -9.12 18.66
N ARG A 106 -1.02 -9.52 19.35
CA ARG A 106 -0.97 -10.20 20.64
C ARG A 106 -0.95 -11.73 20.51
N THR A 107 -1.71 -12.27 19.57
CA THR A 107 -1.96 -13.72 19.46
C THR A 107 -1.42 -14.33 18.16
N GLY A 108 -1.20 -13.50 17.13
CA GLY A 108 -0.60 -13.92 15.87
C GLY A 108 0.92 -13.76 15.85
N ASP A 109 1.50 -13.93 14.67
CA ASP A 109 2.93 -13.73 14.44
C ASP A 109 3.15 -12.78 13.22
N PRO A 110 3.06 -11.45 13.42
CA PRO A 110 3.28 -10.49 12.33
C PRO A 110 4.70 -10.55 11.74
N ALA A 111 5.64 -11.25 12.40
CA ALA A 111 7.01 -11.42 11.90
C ALA A 111 7.15 -12.57 10.90
N LYS A 112 6.17 -13.47 10.81
CA LYS A 112 6.26 -14.69 9.97
C LYS A 112 5.04 -14.95 9.12
N GLY A 113 3.85 -14.52 9.56
CA GLY A 113 2.59 -14.83 8.94
C GLY A 113 2.01 -13.69 8.10
N GLU A 114 1.02 -14.04 7.28
CA GLU A 114 0.16 -13.06 6.62
C GLU A 114 -0.78 -12.39 7.63
N ALA A 115 -1.30 -11.21 7.26
CA ALA A 115 -2.31 -10.55 8.07
C ALA A 115 -3.61 -11.37 8.10
N PRO A 116 -4.26 -11.54 9.28
CA PRO A 116 -5.53 -12.24 9.39
C PRO A 116 -6.63 -11.59 8.54
N GLU A 117 -7.56 -12.40 8.06
CA GLU A 117 -8.68 -11.94 7.23
C GLU A 117 -9.43 -10.74 7.82
N PRO A 118 -9.75 -10.66 9.13
CA PRO A 118 -10.39 -9.48 9.70
C PRO A 118 -9.58 -8.18 9.49
N VAL A 119 -8.26 -8.22 9.63
CA VAL A 119 -7.39 -7.07 9.39
C VAL A 119 -7.42 -6.68 7.91
N VAL A 120 -7.33 -7.66 7.02
CA VAL A 120 -7.33 -7.44 5.55
C VAL A 120 -8.64 -6.81 5.09
N LEU A 121 -9.79 -7.39 5.46
CA LEU A 121 -11.10 -6.94 4.99
C LEU A 121 -11.51 -5.60 5.58
N LEU A 122 -11.27 -5.37 6.87
CA LEU A 122 -11.56 -4.09 7.52
C LEU A 122 -10.67 -2.96 6.99
N SER A 123 -9.38 -3.21 6.78
CA SER A 123 -8.47 -2.24 6.15
C SER A 123 -8.87 -1.93 4.72
N LEU A 124 -9.26 -2.94 3.95
CA LEU A 124 -9.71 -2.76 2.57
C LEU A 124 -10.96 -1.89 2.52
N TYR A 125 -11.93 -2.15 3.39
CA TYR A 125 -13.14 -1.33 3.45
C TYR A 125 -12.81 0.11 3.84
N GLU A 126 -11.97 0.32 4.87
CA GLU A 126 -11.50 1.65 5.27
C GLU A 126 -10.77 2.37 4.13
N GLN A 127 -9.85 1.69 3.43
CA GLN A 127 -9.15 2.24 2.26
C GLN A 127 -10.13 2.67 1.18
N ARG A 128 -11.15 1.85 0.88
CA ARG A 128 -12.18 2.15 -0.12
C ARG A 128 -13.02 3.36 0.28
N VAL A 129 -13.37 3.50 1.57
CA VAL A 129 -14.04 4.69 2.09
C VAL A 129 -13.19 5.95 1.89
N TYR A 130 -11.90 5.92 2.26
CA TYR A 130 -11.01 7.06 2.05
C TYR A 130 -10.85 7.41 0.56
N ARG A 131 -10.76 6.41 -0.31
CA ARG A 131 -10.68 6.63 -1.76
C ARG A 131 -11.98 7.23 -2.32
N HIS A 132 -13.14 6.79 -1.82
CA HIS A 132 -14.42 7.40 -2.17
C HIS A 132 -14.49 8.87 -1.74
N LEU A 133 -14.11 9.18 -0.50
CA LEU A 133 -14.07 10.56 0.02
C LEU A 133 -13.07 11.45 -0.74
N ALA A 134 -11.92 10.91 -1.12
CA ALA A 134 -10.90 11.64 -1.89
C ALA A 134 -11.42 12.12 -3.25
N ARG A 135 -12.30 11.33 -3.88
CA ARG A 135 -12.94 11.68 -5.17
C ARG A 135 -14.19 12.54 -5.03
N ASN A 136 -14.75 12.65 -3.83
CA ASN A 136 -16.02 13.35 -3.58
C ASN A 136 -15.85 14.42 -2.48
N PRO A 137 -15.16 15.55 -2.74
CA PRO A 137 -14.84 16.55 -1.71
C PRO A 137 -16.06 17.10 -0.95
N ALA A 138 -17.18 17.28 -1.65
CA ALA A 138 -18.42 17.76 -1.01
C ALA A 138 -19.02 16.72 -0.04
N VAL A 139 -18.91 15.42 -0.36
CA VAL A 139 -19.31 14.33 0.55
C VAL A 139 -18.33 14.26 1.72
N ALA A 140 -17.03 14.37 1.47
CA ALA A 140 -16.00 14.35 2.49
C ALA A 140 -16.22 15.44 3.54
N SER A 141 -16.43 16.69 3.11
CA SER A 141 -16.69 17.83 4.01
C SER A 141 -17.89 17.57 4.95
N ARG A 142 -19.00 17.07 4.40
CA ARG A 142 -20.19 16.73 5.18
C ARG A 142 -19.98 15.54 6.11
N THR A 143 -19.21 14.55 5.67
CA THR A 143 -18.86 13.35 6.47
C THR A 143 -17.99 13.72 7.67
N TYR A 144 -17.00 14.60 7.50
CA TYR A 144 -16.14 15.05 8.62
C TYR A 144 -16.92 15.66 9.76
N GLY A 145 -17.99 16.42 9.47
CA GLY A 145 -18.88 16.99 10.49
C GLY A 145 -19.75 15.97 11.25
N LYS A 146 -19.72 14.70 10.83
CA LYS A 146 -20.45 13.59 11.46
C LYS A 146 -19.54 12.58 12.17
N LEU A 147 -18.23 12.66 11.93
CA LEU A 147 -17.24 11.80 12.59
C LEU A 147 -17.00 12.22 14.04
N PRO A 148 -16.64 11.28 14.93
CA PRO A 148 -16.06 11.58 16.23
C PRO A 148 -14.84 12.51 16.07
N LYS A 149 -14.65 13.44 17.02
CA LYS A 149 -13.61 14.49 16.92
C LYS A 149 -12.20 13.93 16.77
N ASP A 150 -11.89 12.85 17.45
CA ASP A 150 -10.61 12.13 17.39
C ASP A 150 -10.33 11.49 16.03
N MET A 151 -11.37 11.12 15.29
CA MET A 151 -11.26 10.53 13.96
C MET A 151 -11.11 11.55 12.82
N VAL A 152 -11.58 12.79 13.02
CA VAL A 152 -11.60 13.81 11.94
C VAL A 152 -10.21 14.05 11.37
N ALA A 153 -9.20 14.21 12.22
CA ALA A 153 -7.82 14.46 11.77
C ALA A 153 -7.26 13.27 10.96
N ARG A 154 -7.47 12.03 11.44
CA ARG A 154 -7.07 10.81 10.72
C ARG A 154 -7.74 10.72 9.36
N ALA A 155 -9.05 10.91 9.31
CA ALA A 155 -9.80 10.84 8.06
C ALA A 155 -9.36 11.93 7.06
N ARG A 156 -9.15 13.17 7.51
CA ARG A 156 -8.64 14.25 6.65
C ARG A 156 -7.27 13.95 6.09
N ASP A 157 -6.34 13.47 6.92
CA ASP A 157 -4.99 13.14 6.49
C ASP A 157 -4.99 12.07 5.41
N ASN A 158 -5.71 10.95 5.63
CA ASN A 158 -5.79 9.86 4.64
C ASN A 158 -6.46 10.28 3.35
N VAL A 159 -7.57 11.02 3.44
CA VAL A 159 -8.30 11.52 2.27
C VAL A 159 -7.45 12.51 1.47
N THR A 160 -6.73 13.40 2.15
CA THR A 160 -5.84 14.37 1.49
C THR A 160 -4.68 13.64 0.82
N ALA A 161 -3.97 12.75 1.52
CA ALA A 161 -2.87 11.99 0.96
C ALA A 161 -3.29 11.20 -0.30
N ILE A 162 -4.45 10.51 -0.23
CA ILE A 162 -4.98 9.78 -1.39
C ILE A 162 -5.32 10.72 -2.54
N ARG A 163 -5.95 11.88 -2.27
CA ARG A 163 -6.29 12.87 -3.31
C ARG A 163 -5.04 13.44 -3.97
N ASP A 164 -4.02 13.75 -3.19
CA ASP A 164 -2.76 14.28 -3.69
C ASP A 164 -2.06 13.25 -4.60
N LEU A 165 -2.01 11.98 -4.19
CA LEU A 165 -1.49 10.90 -5.04
C LEU A 165 -2.35 10.66 -6.28
N LEU A 166 -3.67 10.77 -6.20
CA LEU A 166 -4.55 10.67 -7.35
C LEU A 166 -4.33 11.78 -8.37
N SER A 167 -3.92 12.98 -7.94
CA SER A 167 -3.57 14.09 -8.84
C SER A 167 -2.33 13.83 -9.70
N LEU A 168 -1.47 12.91 -9.24
CA LEU A 168 -0.25 12.49 -9.93
C LEU A 168 -0.49 11.28 -10.85
N ALA A 169 -1.67 10.67 -10.78
CA ALA A 169 -1.95 9.45 -11.51
C ALA A 169 -2.14 9.72 -13.00
N HIS A 170 -1.47 8.90 -13.83
CA HIS A 170 -1.70 8.87 -15.27
C HIS A 170 -2.58 7.66 -15.62
N PRO A 171 -3.79 7.87 -16.17
CA PRO A 171 -4.67 6.77 -16.51
C PRO A 171 -4.07 5.82 -17.55
N VAL A 172 -4.08 4.53 -17.25
CA VAL A 172 -3.58 3.47 -18.14
C VAL A 172 -4.64 3.14 -19.18
N SER A 173 -4.22 3.10 -20.46
CA SER A 173 -5.01 2.53 -21.55
C SER A 173 -4.46 1.16 -21.92
N GLY A 174 -5.34 0.13 -22.08
CA GLY A 174 -4.94 -1.22 -22.46
C GLY A 174 -4.72 -2.18 -21.28
N PRO A 175 -4.06 -3.33 -21.53
CA PRO A 175 -3.86 -4.38 -20.52
C PRO A 175 -2.96 -3.90 -19.37
N ILE A 176 -3.36 -4.19 -18.14
CA ILE A 176 -2.55 -3.92 -16.95
C ILE A 176 -1.51 -5.03 -16.80
N LYS A 177 -0.24 -4.68 -16.93
CA LYS A 177 0.90 -5.60 -16.80
C LYS A 177 1.68 -5.35 -15.51
N ILE A 178 0.98 -5.28 -14.38
CA ILE A 178 1.58 -5.08 -13.08
C ILE A 178 1.60 -6.41 -12.35
N LYS A 179 2.80 -6.84 -11.93
CA LYS A 179 2.99 -7.99 -11.07
C LYS A 179 2.80 -7.56 -9.63
N VAL A 180 1.85 -8.19 -8.95
CA VAL A 180 1.57 -7.99 -7.52
C VAL A 180 1.90 -9.29 -6.79
N GLU A 181 2.64 -9.16 -5.70
CA GLU A 181 3.03 -10.28 -4.84
C GLU A 181 2.71 -9.95 -3.37
N SER A 182 2.73 -10.97 -2.51
CA SER A 182 2.67 -10.76 -1.07
C SER A 182 3.91 -9.98 -0.61
N PRO A 183 3.76 -9.01 0.30
CA PRO A 183 4.90 -8.32 0.89
C PRO A 183 5.63 -9.24 1.87
N GLU A 184 6.82 -8.85 2.28
CA GLU A 184 7.46 -9.47 3.44
C GLU A 184 6.61 -9.28 4.70
N PRO A 185 6.73 -10.16 5.72
CA PRO A 185 5.96 -10.06 6.95
C PRO A 185 6.07 -8.68 7.62
N ALA A 186 4.97 -8.21 8.21
CA ALA A 186 4.86 -6.84 8.70
C ALA A 186 5.96 -6.45 9.71
N ASP A 187 6.26 -7.32 10.67
CA ASP A 187 7.29 -7.02 11.68
C ASP A 187 8.71 -7.20 11.16
N ALA A 188 8.92 -8.04 10.13
CA ALA A 188 10.20 -8.13 9.43
C ALA A 188 10.50 -6.79 8.72
N LEU A 189 9.54 -6.26 7.96
CA LEU A 189 9.66 -4.93 7.35
C LEU A 189 9.86 -3.83 8.40
N LEU A 190 9.11 -3.87 9.51
CA LEU A 190 9.26 -2.89 10.58
C LEU A 190 10.67 -2.92 11.20
N ALA A 191 11.24 -4.12 11.34
CA ALA A 191 12.62 -4.27 11.83
C ALA A 191 13.64 -3.66 10.86
N ASP A 192 13.43 -3.81 9.55
CA ASP A 192 14.29 -3.23 8.51
C ASP A 192 14.15 -1.71 8.44
N PHE A 193 12.93 -1.15 8.53
CA PHE A 193 12.74 0.30 8.66
C PHE A 193 13.50 0.86 9.85
N ARG A 194 13.39 0.23 11.03
CA ARG A 194 14.10 0.65 12.23
C ARG A 194 15.62 0.47 12.13
N ARG A 195 16.09 -0.54 11.38
CA ARG A 195 17.52 -0.71 11.09
C ARG A 195 18.04 0.47 10.26
N ALA A 196 17.31 0.86 9.23
CA ALA A 196 17.65 1.99 8.37
C ALA A 196 17.62 3.33 9.14
N GLU A 197 16.61 3.52 10.00
CA GLU A 197 16.52 4.68 10.91
C GLU A 197 17.75 4.78 11.83
N ARG A 198 18.13 3.69 12.51
CA ARG A 198 19.30 3.68 13.39
C ARG A 198 20.59 4.03 12.66
N ARG A 199 20.69 3.67 11.38
CA ARG A 199 21.91 3.89 10.60
C ARG A 199 22.03 5.31 10.06
N PHE A 200 20.90 5.92 9.65
CA PHE A 200 20.91 7.18 8.92
C PHE A 200 20.11 8.30 9.60
N GLY A 201 19.44 8.02 10.72
CA GLY A 201 18.64 9.01 11.46
C GLY A 201 17.34 9.44 10.76
N VAL A 202 16.92 8.72 9.70
CA VAL A 202 15.66 8.98 9.01
C VAL A 202 14.56 8.19 9.71
N GLU A 203 13.53 8.88 10.22
CA GLU A 203 12.42 8.26 10.95
C GLU A 203 11.81 7.09 10.16
N TRP A 204 11.59 5.96 10.86
CA TRP A 204 11.08 4.74 10.23
C TRP A 204 9.70 4.95 9.59
N GLU A 205 8.88 5.82 10.16
CA GLU A 205 7.54 6.13 9.63
C GLU A 205 7.62 6.83 8.27
N VAL A 206 8.66 7.63 8.05
CA VAL A 206 8.88 8.29 6.75
C VAL A 206 9.31 7.26 5.71
N LEU A 207 10.23 6.35 6.06
CA LEU A 207 10.65 5.26 5.18
C LEU A 207 9.48 4.33 4.83
N ALA A 208 8.66 3.98 5.82
CA ALA A 208 7.46 3.16 5.63
C ALA A 208 6.42 3.87 4.75
N ALA A 209 6.25 5.20 4.92
CA ALA A 209 5.35 5.99 4.08
C ALA A 209 5.83 6.10 2.63
N VAL A 210 7.14 6.23 2.39
CA VAL A 210 7.72 6.15 1.04
C VAL A 210 7.40 4.80 0.41
N MET A 211 7.69 3.69 1.09
CA MET A 211 7.44 2.34 0.57
C MET A 211 5.94 2.07 0.35
N LEU A 212 5.06 2.59 1.23
CA LEU A 212 3.61 2.55 1.04
C LEU A 212 3.19 3.25 -0.25
N VAL A 213 3.76 4.43 -0.54
CA VAL A 213 3.42 5.21 -1.73
C VAL A 213 3.96 4.53 -2.98
N GLU A 214 5.23 4.11 -2.97
CA GLU A 214 5.90 3.56 -4.14
C GLU A 214 5.33 2.19 -4.54
N THR A 215 5.27 1.25 -3.63
CA THR A 215 4.99 -0.16 -3.98
C THR A 215 3.95 -0.85 -3.10
N LYS A 216 3.28 -0.14 -2.18
CA LYS A 216 2.41 -0.78 -1.18
C LYS A 216 3.17 -1.86 -0.39
N PHE A 217 4.27 -1.44 0.24
CA PHE A 217 5.16 -2.32 1.01
C PHE A 217 5.76 -3.46 0.19
N GLY A 218 6.19 -3.16 -1.04
CA GLY A 218 6.82 -4.15 -1.91
C GLY A 218 5.85 -5.08 -2.65
N ARG A 219 4.53 -4.86 -2.58
CA ARG A 219 3.55 -5.63 -3.35
C ARG A 219 3.72 -5.46 -4.85
N VAL A 220 4.01 -4.26 -5.32
CA VAL A 220 4.27 -4.01 -6.74
C VAL A 220 5.71 -4.38 -7.05
N ARG A 221 5.90 -5.39 -7.91
CA ARG A 221 7.22 -5.91 -8.35
C ARG A 221 7.61 -5.46 -9.74
N SER A 222 6.76 -4.70 -10.41
CA SER A 222 7.06 -4.21 -11.76
C SER A 222 7.83 -2.90 -11.71
N PRO A 223 8.79 -2.69 -12.63
CA PRO A 223 9.38 -1.38 -12.82
C PRO A 223 8.32 -0.33 -13.17
N SER A 224 8.57 0.93 -12.81
CA SER A 224 7.74 2.03 -13.27
C SER A 224 7.94 2.28 -14.77
N TYR A 225 7.03 3.04 -15.37
CA TYR A 225 7.13 3.39 -16.80
C TYR A 225 8.39 4.22 -17.16
N VAL A 226 9.00 4.88 -16.18
CA VAL A 226 10.25 5.62 -16.35
C VAL A 226 11.48 4.79 -15.97
N GLY A 227 11.31 3.52 -15.61
CA GLY A 227 12.40 2.59 -15.30
C GLY A 227 12.85 2.59 -13.83
N ALA A 228 12.06 3.13 -12.91
CA ALA A 228 12.33 2.97 -11.47
C ALA A 228 12.09 1.50 -11.05
N ARG A 229 12.95 0.96 -10.16
CA ARG A 229 12.98 -0.46 -9.80
C ARG A 229 13.01 -0.68 -8.29
N GLY A 230 12.68 -1.91 -7.92
CA GLY A 230 12.75 -2.40 -6.55
C GLY A 230 11.63 -1.87 -5.64
N PRO A 231 11.59 -2.33 -4.38
CA PRO A 231 10.52 -1.99 -3.45
C PRO A 231 10.45 -0.50 -3.09
N MET A 232 11.56 0.23 -3.27
CA MET A 232 11.67 1.67 -3.04
C MET A 232 11.71 2.49 -4.34
N GLN A 233 11.50 1.86 -5.51
CA GLN A 233 11.41 2.50 -6.83
C GLN A 233 12.57 3.44 -7.15
N PHE A 234 13.79 2.95 -7.02
CA PHE A 234 14.98 3.70 -7.38
C PHE A 234 15.17 3.83 -8.90
N MET A 235 15.51 5.02 -9.33
CA MET A 235 16.10 5.21 -10.66
C MET A 235 17.53 4.62 -10.69
N PRO A 236 17.95 3.96 -11.79
CA PRO A 236 19.28 3.32 -11.86
C PRO A 236 20.45 4.26 -11.55
N GLY A 237 20.36 5.53 -11.96
CA GLY A 237 21.40 6.53 -11.65
C GLY A 237 21.47 6.87 -10.16
N THR A 238 20.33 6.98 -9.48
CA THR A 238 20.25 7.23 -8.04
C THR A 238 20.72 6.00 -7.26
N TRP A 239 20.36 4.79 -7.71
CA TRP A 239 20.85 3.54 -7.14
C TRP A 239 22.36 3.45 -7.18
N LYS A 240 22.99 3.76 -8.33
CA LYS A 240 24.44 3.78 -8.47
C LYS A 240 25.12 4.70 -7.45
N ALA A 241 24.49 5.82 -7.09
CA ALA A 241 25.05 6.78 -6.15
C ALA A 241 24.82 6.43 -4.67
N TYR A 242 23.69 5.82 -4.34
CA TYR A 242 23.24 5.65 -2.96
C TYR A 242 22.99 4.20 -2.53
N GLY A 243 23.03 3.23 -3.46
CA GLY A 243 22.77 1.81 -3.22
C GLY A 243 23.84 1.05 -2.45
N MET A 244 25.00 1.67 -2.20
CA MET A 244 26.09 1.14 -1.36
C MET A 244 26.57 -0.27 -1.75
N GLY A 245 26.41 -0.66 -3.02
CA GLY A 245 26.82 -1.98 -3.52
C GLY A 245 25.82 -3.12 -3.27
N GLY A 246 24.63 -2.82 -2.74
CA GLY A 246 23.57 -3.79 -2.50
C GLY A 246 22.77 -4.17 -3.76
N ASP A 247 21.70 -4.96 -3.57
CA ASP A 247 20.75 -5.34 -4.61
C ASP A 247 19.52 -4.43 -4.57
N ILE A 248 19.18 -3.81 -5.71
CA ILE A 248 18.03 -2.88 -5.84
C ILE A 248 16.68 -3.56 -5.62
N ASP A 249 16.59 -4.86 -5.83
CA ASP A 249 15.39 -5.67 -5.69
C ASP A 249 15.30 -6.33 -4.28
N ASP A 250 16.39 -6.29 -3.48
CA ASP A 250 16.38 -6.67 -2.06
C ASP A 250 15.78 -5.55 -1.20
N THR A 251 14.82 -5.92 -0.32
CA THR A 251 14.09 -4.95 0.49
C THR A 251 14.98 -4.24 1.50
N GLY A 252 15.85 -4.99 2.19
CA GLY A 252 16.73 -4.44 3.23
C GLY A 252 17.77 -3.48 2.65
N ASP A 253 18.36 -3.82 1.51
CA ASP A 253 19.32 -2.97 0.79
C ASP A 253 18.64 -1.72 0.24
N ALA A 254 17.44 -1.88 -0.34
CA ALA A 254 16.67 -0.77 -0.87
C ALA A 254 16.24 0.23 0.23
N LEU A 255 15.88 -0.27 1.43
CA LEU A 255 15.55 0.59 2.57
C LEU A 255 16.76 1.34 3.11
N LEU A 256 17.92 0.67 3.21
CA LEU A 256 19.17 1.34 3.61
C LEU A 256 19.58 2.41 2.59
N ALA A 257 19.44 2.11 1.29
CA ALA A 257 19.72 3.08 0.22
C ALA A 257 18.75 4.28 0.26
N ALA A 258 17.46 4.04 0.53
CA ALA A 258 16.47 5.12 0.65
C ALA A 258 16.77 6.03 1.85
N ALA A 259 17.10 5.45 2.99
CA ALA A 259 17.52 6.22 4.17
C ALA A 259 18.80 7.01 3.91
N ASN A 260 19.81 6.42 3.25
CA ASN A 260 21.03 7.10 2.82
C ASN A 260 20.73 8.29 1.91
N TYR A 261 19.89 8.09 0.89
CA TYR A 261 19.51 9.15 -0.06
C TYR A 261 18.74 10.29 0.62
N LEU A 262 17.75 9.96 1.46
CA LEU A 262 16.98 10.97 2.20
C LEU A 262 17.88 11.75 3.17
N HIS A 263 18.79 11.07 3.88
CA HIS A 263 19.77 11.69 4.76
C HIS A 263 20.66 12.68 4.00
N ALA A 264 21.26 12.24 2.90
CA ALA A 264 22.11 13.08 2.04
C ALA A 264 21.34 14.27 1.44
N SER A 265 20.02 14.16 1.31
CA SER A 265 19.12 15.21 0.79
C SER A 265 18.60 16.16 1.86
N GLY A 266 18.92 15.94 3.17
CA GLY A 266 18.59 16.87 4.24
C GLY A 266 17.76 16.31 5.40
N ALA A 267 17.29 15.04 5.34
CA ALA A 267 16.62 14.40 6.45
C ALA A 267 17.63 14.10 7.61
N PRO A 268 17.22 14.13 8.88
CA PRO A 268 15.88 14.45 9.39
C PRO A 268 15.63 15.97 9.53
N GLY A 269 16.61 16.84 9.27
CA GLY A 269 16.50 18.28 9.48
C GLY A 269 15.44 18.96 8.62
N ASP A 270 15.27 18.51 7.37
CA ASP A 270 14.24 19.00 6.44
C ASP A 270 13.68 17.86 5.58
N TYR A 271 12.66 17.20 6.09
CA TYR A 271 11.97 16.12 5.36
C TYR A 271 11.29 16.59 4.06
N ARG A 272 10.80 17.84 4.01
CA ARG A 272 10.17 18.35 2.78
C ARG A 272 11.17 18.45 1.64
N ARG A 273 12.35 18.98 1.93
CA ARG A 273 13.46 19.05 0.96
C ARG A 273 13.91 17.65 0.54
N ALA A 274 14.12 16.76 1.52
CA ALA A 274 14.59 15.40 1.25
C ALA A 274 13.61 14.59 0.40
N LEU A 275 12.32 14.63 0.73
CA LEU A 275 11.26 13.97 -0.04
C LEU A 275 11.05 14.61 -1.42
N TYR A 276 11.23 15.93 -1.54
CA TYR A 276 11.17 16.58 -2.85
C TYR A 276 12.36 16.19 -3.74
N ALA A 277 13.53 15.92 -3.17
CA ALA A 277 14.65 15.35 -3.91
C ALA A 277 14.35 13.90 -4.36
N TYR A 278 13.65 13.13 -3.54
CA TYR A 278 13.22 11.76 -3.86
C TYR A 278 12.20 11.74 -5.01
N ASN A 279 11.20 12.61 -4.92
CA ASN A 279 10.17 12.78 -5.96
C ASN A 279 9.80 14.28 -6.07
N HIS A 280 10.05 14.88 -7.24
CA HIS A 280 9.90 16.33 -7.49
C HIS A 280 8.43 16.78 -7.57
N SER A 281 7.61 16.37 -6.60
CA SER A 281 6.20 16.73 -6.49
C SER A 281 5.82 17.12 -5.07
N GLN A 282 5.21 18.29 -4.88
CA GLN A 282 4.68 18.69 -3.56
C GLN A 282 3.54 17.77 -3.10
N ALA A 283 2.70 17.32 -4.02
CA ALA A 283 1.62 16.37 -3.72
C ALA A 283 2.18 15.03 -3.20
N TYR A 284 3.31 14.55 -3.73
CA TYR A 284 4.02 13.39 -3.20
C TYR A 284 4.55 13.66 -1.79
N VAL A 285 5.25 14.78 -1.59
CA VAL A 285 5.81 15.17 -0.29
C VAL A 285 4.72 15.25 0.77
N ASP A 286 3.61 15.92 0.45
CA ASP A 286 2.48 16.06 1.37
C ASP A 286 1.86 14.70 1.72
N ALA A 287 1.63 13.84 0.73
CA ALA A 287 1.05 12.51 0.94
C ALA A 287 1.94 11.63 1.82
N VAL A 288 3.25 11.58 1.57
CA VAL A 288 4.21 10.81 2.39
C VAL A 288 4.21 11.31 3.83
N LEU A 289 4.30 12.62 4.05
CA LEU A 289 4.31 13.21 5.40
C LEU A 289 2.98 12.99 6.14
N LEU A 290 1.84 13.00 5.44
CA LEU A 290 0.54 12.71 6.04
C LEU A 290 0.46 11.24 6.50
N HIS A 291 0.91 10.29 5.69
CA HIS A 291 0.95 8.88 6.08
C HIS A 291 1.95 8.61 7.21
N ALA A 292 3.16 9.18 7.13
CA ALA A 292 4.15 9.09 8.20
C ALA A 292 3.60 9.62 9.54
N ARG A 293 2.95 10.78 9.52
CA ARG A 293 2.30 11.36 10.69
C ARG A 293 1.26 10.44 11.33
N GLN A 294 0.47 9.72 10.53
CA GLN A 294 -0.51 8.77 11.06
C GLN A 294 0.17 7.57 11.72
N MET A 295 1.22 7.00 11.11
CA MET A 295 1.99 5.91 11.71
C MET A 295 2.68 6.34 13.01
N LYS A 296 3.20 7.57 13.06
CA LYS A 296 3.83 8.14 14.27
C LYS A 296 2.84 8.35 15.42
N ARG A 297 1.58 8.68 15.11
CA ARG A 297 0.52 8.84 16.12
C ARG A 297 0.07 7.53 16.73
N ASP A 298 -0.03 6.49 15.92
CA ASP A 298 -0.48 5.17 16.35
C ASP A 298 0.09 4.11 15.40
N ILE A 299 0.89 3.21 15.95
CA ILE A 299 1.51 2.13 15.16
C ILE A 299 0.48 1.21 14.48
N ARG A 300 -0.75 1.17 14.96
CA ARG A 300 -1.83 0.42 14.28
C ARG A 300 -2.09 0.92 12.87
N ASN A 301 -1.81 2.20 12.58
CA ASN A 301 -1.92 2.73 11.22
C ASN A 301 -0.89 2.10 10.27
N TYR A 302 0.32 1.73 10.77
CA TYR A 302 1.28 0.95 9.99
C TYR A 302 0.68 -0.39 9.56
N TYR A 303 0.13 -1.17 10.50
CA TYR A 303 -0.48 -2.48 10.21
C TYR A 303 -1.71 -2.37 9.31
N ALA A 304 -2.51 -1.32 9.46
CA ALA A 304 -3.62 -1.03 8.56
C ALA A 304 -3.13 -0.74 7.13
N TYR A 305 -2.13 0.14 6.98
CA TYR A 305 -1.56 0.48 5.67
C TYR A 305 -0.82 -0.68 5.03
N TYR A 306 -0.18 -1.52 5.83
CA TYR A 306 0.49 -2.74 5.37
C TYR A 306 -0.46 -3.66 4.58
N THR A 307 -1.74 -3.71 4.93
CA THR A 307 -2.74 -4.51 4.22
C THR A 307 -3.47 -3.77 3.09
N TRP A 308 -3.16 -2.48 2.85
CA TRP A 308 -3.78 -1.73 1.76
C TRP A 308 -3.45 -2.33 0.40
N GLN A 309 -4.50 -2.43 -0.40
CA GLN A 309 -4.45 -3.03 -1.73
C GLN A 309 -3.92 -2.05 -2.79
N VAL A 310 -3.42 -2.63 -3.89
CA VAL A 310 -2.95 -1.89 -5.07
C VAL A 310 -4.15 -1.48 -5.94
N TYR A 311 -4.18 -0.21 -6.33
CA TYR A 311 -5.19 0.32 -7.25
C TYR A 311 -4.51 0.96 -8.45
N VAL A 312 -5.03 0.68 -9.64
CA VAL A 312 -4.59 1.28 -10.91
C VAL A 312 -5.69 2.18 -11.44
N ILE A 313 -5.30 3.39 -11.85
CA ILE A 313 -6.21 4.29 -12.54
C ILE A 313 -6.16 3.95 -14.03
N THR A 314 -7.29 3.63 -14.61
CA THR A 314 -7.43 3.35 -16.04
C THR A 314 -8.33 4.39 -16.70
N THR A 315 -8.30 4.47 -18.04
CA THR A 315 -9.23 5.31 -18.80
C THR A 315 -10.71 4.92 -18.63
N LYS A 316 -10.98 3.71 -18.07
CA LYS A 316 -12.33 3.22 -17.75
C LYS A 316 -12.67 3.30 -16.27
N GLY A 317 -11.83 3.95 -15.46
CA GLY A 317 -12.00 4.09 -14.02
C GLY A 317 -10.92 3.36 -13.22
N GLU A 318 -11.11 3.30 -11.91
CA GLU A 318 -10.19 2.67 -10.99
C GLU A 318 -10.38 1.16 -10.93
N ARG A 319 -9.28 0.44 -10.87
CA ARG A 319 -9.24 -1.02 -10.77
C ARG A 319 -8.37 -1.47 -9.60
N ARG A 320 -8.94 -2.26 -8.71
CA ARG A 320 -8.17 -2.95 -7.67
C ARG A 320 -7.45 -4.15 -8.30
N LEU A 321 -6.17 -4.30 -7.99
CA LEU A 321 -5.40 -5.49 -8.32
C LEU A 321 -5.40 -6.39 -7.08
N THR A 322 -5.93 -7.59 -7.26
CA THR A 322 -5.80 -8.67 -6.27
C THR A 322 -4.51 -9.42 -6.60
N GLY A 323 -3.60 -9.46 -5.64
CA GLY A 323 -2.40 -10.28 -5.72
C GLY A 323 -2.70 -11.76 -5.48
N PRO A 324 -1.66 -12.63 -5.55
CA PRO A 324 -1.79 -14.03 -5.18
C PRO A 324 -2.29 -14.19 -3.76
#